data_172b4197ea81c7a386e449f4dbaf8147
#
_entry.id   172b4197ea81c7a386e449f4dbaf8147
#
_cell.length_a   1.000
_cell.length_b   1.000
_cell.length_c   1.000
_cell.angle_alpha   90.00
_cell.angle_beta   90.00
_cell.angle_gamma   90.00
#
_symmetry.space_group_name_H-M   'P 1'
#
loop_
_entity.id
_entity.type
_entity.pdbx_description
1 polymer ?
#
loop_
_entity_poly.entity_id
_entity_poly.type
_entity_poly.pdbx_seq_one_letter_code
_entity_poly.pdbx_strand_id
1 'polypeptide(L)'
;MAHYNHIVVLTGAGLSAESGLHTFRDKDGIWSKYDYREVATPEGYRRNPVLVLDFYNQRRRQNAHVKPNAAHDALARLEAEYPGRVLIVTQNIDPLHEMAGSKNLIHMHGEILKALCSACGGRH
;
A
#
# COMPACT_ATOMS: atom_id res chain seq x y z
N MET A 1 -33.97 -8.18 -5.28
CA MET A 1 -32.51 -7.89 -5.35
C MET A 1 -31.85 -8.41 -4.09
N ALA A 2 -30.70 -9.10 -4.21
CA ALA A 2 -29.95 -9.53 -3.04
C ALA A 2 -29.39 -8.28 -2.35
N HIS A 3 -29.73 -8.06 -1.08
CA HIS A 3 -29.12 -7.02 -0.26
C HIS A 3 -27.91 -7.61 0.44
N TYR A 4 -26.73 -7.13 0.10
CA TYR A 4 -25.48 -7.50 0.77
C TYR A 4 -25.25 -6.58 1.96
N ASN A 5 -24.97 -7.13 3.14
CA ASN A 5 -24.66 -6.33 4.32
C ASN A 5 -23.16 -6.05 4.47
N HIS A 6 -22.32 -6.74 3.67
CA HIS A 6 -20.88 -6.63 3.73
C HIS A 6 -20.30 -6.59 2.31
N ILE A 7 -19.44 -5.61 2.07
CA ILE A 7 -18.64 -5.48 0.85
C ILE A 7 -17.16 -5.58 1.25
N VAL A 8 -16.42 -6.45 0.56
CA VAL A 8 -14.96 -6.50 0.68
C VAL A 8 -14.37 -6.07 -0.66
N VAL A 9 -13.49 -5.07 -0.62
CA VAL A 9 -12.83 -4.53 -1.81
C VAL A 9 -11.35 -4.90 -1.74
N LEU A 10 -10.87 -5.68 -2.70
CA LEU A 10 -9.44 -5.97 -2.84
C LEU A 10 -8.81 -4.97 -3.79
N THR A 11 -7.76 -4.26 -3.34
CA THR A 11 -7.04 -3.28 -4.17
C THR A 11 -5.57 -3.65 -4.33
N GLY A 12 -4.96 -3.14 -5.40
CA GLY A 12 -3.56 -3.36 -5.74
C GLY A 12 -2.93 -2.14 -6.41
N ALA A 13 -1.70 -2.27 -6.86
CA ALA A 13 -0.86 -1.17 -7.36
C ALA A 13 -1.48 -0.37 -8.51
N GLY A 14 -2.33 -1.00 -9.33
CA GLY A 14 -3.05 -0.32 -10.41
C GLY A 14 -3.93 0.83 -9.92
N LEU A 15 -4.50 0.73 -8.73
CA LEU A 15 -5.33 1.79 -8.15
C LEU A 15 -4.50 3.05 -7.86
N SER A 16 -3.24 2.91 -7.45
CA SER A 16 -2.35 4.02 -7.11
C SER A 16 -1.55 4.55 -8.31
N ALA A 17 -1.66 3.92 -9.48
CA ALA A 17 -0.91 4.31 -10.68
C ALA A 17 -1.24 5.74 -11.13
N GLU A 18 -2.51 6.13 -11.15
CA GLU A 18 -2.94 7.49 -11.49
C GLU A 18 -2.52 8.55 -10.47
N SER A 19 -2.14 8.14 -9.26
CA SER A 19 -1.54 9.02 -8.25
C SER A 19 -0.04 9.25 -8.46
N GLY A 20 0.57 8.59 -9.47
CA GLY A 20 1.99 8.70 -9.79
C GLY A 20 2.88 7.63 -9.15
N LEU A 21 2.30 6.59 -8.55
CA LEU A 21 3.06 5.45 -8.03
C LEU A 21 3.17 4.37 -9.11
N HIS A 22 4.40 3.99 -9.43
CA HIS A 22 4.68 2.94 -10.41
C HIS A 22 4.25 1.56 -9.93
N THR A 23 3.70 0.78 -10.86
CA THR A 23 3.37 -0.63 -10.63
C THR A 23 4.56 -1.54 -10.90
N PHE A 24 4.46 -2.83 -10.53
CA PHE A 24 5.45 -3.86 -10.86
C PHE A 24 5.69 -4.03 -12.36
N ARG A 25 4.72 -3.66 -13.20
CA ARG A 25 4.75 -3.84 -14.65
C ARG A 25 5.33 -2.63 -15.39
N ASP A 26 5.56 -1.53 -14.70
CA ASP A 26 6.08 -0.32 -15.32
C ASP A 26 7.55 -0.50 -15.67
N LYS A 27 7.87 -0.43 -16.95
CA LYS A 27 9.24 -0.64 -17.48
C LYS A 27 10.26 0.35 -16.92
N ASP A 28 9.82 1.56 -16.58
CA ASP A 28 10.66 2.62 -16.01
C ASP A 28 10.48 2.77 -14.49
N GLY A 29 9.73 1.88 -13.88
CA GLY A 29 9.48 1.87 -12.43
C GLY A 29 10.71 1.39 -11.63
N ILE A 30 10.67 1.63 -10.31
CA ILE A 30 11.73 1.21 -9.39
C ILE A 30 11.99 -0.30 -9.44
N TRP A 31 10.96 -1.09 -9.74
CA TRP A 31 11.06 -2.54 -9.86
C TRP A 31 11.83 -3.04 -11.10
N SER A 32 12.06 -2.18 -12.09
CA SER A 32 12.93 -2.51 -13.22
C SER A 32 14.42 -2.50 -12.85
N LYS A 33 14.76 -1.84 -11.74
CA LYS A 33 16.13 -1.65 -11.24
C LYS A 33 16.53 -2.61 -10.14
N TYR A 34 15.58 -3.28 -9.51
CA TYR A 34 15.81 -4.17 -8.36
C TYR A 34 15.10 -5.51 -8.53
N ASP A 35 15.78 -6.60 -8.20
CA ASP A 35 15.12 -7.89 -8.01
C ASP A 35 14.33 -7.84 -6.68
N TYR A 36 13.02 -8.14 -6.74
CA TYR A 36 12.17 -8.14 -5.56
C TYR A 36 12.67 -9.09 -4.46
N ARG A 37 13.37 -10.16 -4.85
CA ARG A 37 13.95 -11.14 -3.90
C ARG A 37 15.03 -10.52 -3.04
N GLU A 38 15.71 -9.50 -3.53
CA GLU A 38 16.78 -8.81 -2.81
C GLU A 38 16.25 -7.73 -1.88
N VAL A 39 15.14 -7.05 -2.25
CA VAL A 39 14.69 -5.86 -1.55
C VAL A 39 13.34 -6.00 -0.85
N ALA A 40 12.53 -7.00 -1.20
CA ALA A 40 11.16 -7.16 -0.69
C ALA A 40 10.90 -8.54 -0.05
N THR A 41 11.94 -9.17 0.50
CA THR A 41 11.83 -10.44 1.22
C THR A 41 12.59 -10.39 2.54
N PRO A 42 12.18 -11.19 3.56
CA PRO A 42 12.95 -11.33 4.80
C PRO A 42 14.38 -11.82 4.59
N GLU A 43 14.59 -12.68 3.59
CA GLU A 43 15.91 -13.21 3.19
C GLU A 43 16.79 -12.11 2.63
N GLY A 44 16.26 -11.26 1.76
CA GLY A 44 16.95 -10.09 1.21
C GLY A 44 17.39 -9.14 2.33
N TYR A 45 16.49 -8.86 3.27
CA TYR A 45 16.82 -8.03 4.43
C TYR A 45 17.94 -8.61 5.28
N ARG A 46 17.92 -9.91 5.59
CA ARG A 46 19.00 -10.56 6.36
C ARG A 46 20.33 -10.52 5.63
N ARG A 47 20.31 -10.62 4.30
CA ARG A 47 21.51 -10.63 3.46
C ARG A 47 22.12 -9.25 3.31
N ASN A 48 21.29 -8.24 3.06
CA ASN A 48 21.74 -6.87 2.85
C ASN A 48 20.71 -5.85 3.37
N PRO A 49 20.68 -5.61 4.70
CA PRO A 49 19.71 -4.69 5.30
C PRO A 49 19.89 -3.25 4.81
N VAL A 50 21.11 -2.83 4.49
CA VAL A 50 21.39 -1.47 3.99
C VAL A 50 20.70 -1.23 2.65
N LEU A 51 20.83 -2.17 1.70
CA LEU A 51 20.17 -2.10 0.39
C LEU A 51 18.64 -2.03 0.55
N VAL A 52 18.08 -2.88 1.42
CA VAL A 52 16.63 -2.92 1.65
C VAL A 52 16.13 -1.62 2.27
N LEU A 53 16.83 -1.09 3.27
CA LEU A 53 16.45 0.17 3.91
C LEU A 53 16.56 1.35 2.94
N ASP A 54 17.60 1.41 2.11
CA ASP A 54 17.73 2.46 1.09
C ASP A 54 16.61 2.38 0.05
N PHE A 55 16.30 1.19 -0.45
CA PHE A 55 15.17 0.95 -1.34
C PHE A 55 13.85 1.49 -0.77
N TYR A 56 13.51 1.13 0.47
CA TYR A 56 12.28 1.61 1.11
C TYR A 56 12.32 3.11 1.45
N ASN A 57 13.48 3.66 1.77
CA ASN A 57 13.64 5.10 1.98
C ASN A 57 13.41 5.90 0.69
N GLN A 58 13.88 5.41 -0.46
CA GLN A 58 13.55 6.00 -1.76
C GLN A 58 12.04 5.98 -2.02
N ARG A 59 11.37 4.87 -1.74
CA ARG A 59 9.93 4.75 -1.89
C ARG A 59 9.15 5.66 -0.94
N ARG A 60 9.60 5.82 0.31
CA ARG A 60 9.00 6.79 1.25
C ARG A 60 9.06 8.21 0.71
N ARG A 61 10.21 8.60 0.16
CA ARG A 61 10.37 9.93 -0.47
C ARG A 61 9.41 10.13 -1.65
N GLN A 62 9.22 9.13 -2.48
CA GLN A 62 8.23 9.19 -3.56
C GLN A 62 6.80 9.31 -3.03
N ASN A 63 6.46 8.54 -2.01
CA ASN A 63 5.13 8.58 -1.39
C ASN A 63 4.81 9.92 -0.70
N ALA A 64 5.80 10.70 -0.29
CA ALA A 64 5.60 11.99 0.36
C ALA A 64 4.94 13.06 -0.54
N HIS A 65 4.97 12.87 -1.85
CA HIS A 65 4.49 13.84 -2.83
C HIS A 65 3.22 13.41 -3.58
N VAL A 66 2.73 12.19 -3.34
CA VAL A 66 1.53 11.68 -4.02
C VAL A 66 0.26 12.01 -3.23
N LYS A 67 -0.86 12.06 -3.94
CA LYS A 67 -2.18 12.32 -3.37
C LYS A 67 -3.17 11.23 -3.81
N PRO A 68 -4.22 11.00 -3.04
CA PRO A 68 -5.32 10.16 -3.48
C PRO A 68 -5.85 10.61 -4.84
N ASN A 69 -6.32 9.65 -5.62
CA ASN A 69 -7.02 9.89 -6.87
C ASN A 69 -8.53 9.59 -6.70
N ALA A 70 -9.30 9.81 -7.76
CA ALA A 70 -10.74 9.65 -7.75
C ALA A 70 -11.21 8.24 -7.30
N ALA A 71 -10.41 7.20 -7.54
CA ALA A 71 -10.76 5.84 -7.10
C ALA A 71 -10.65 5.69 -5.57
N HIS A 72 -9.62 6.28 -4.96
CA HIS A 72 -9.50 6.31 -3.49
C HIS A 72 -10.66 7.08 -2.86
N ASP A 73 -10.99 8.25 -3.41
CA ASP A 73 -12.10 9.08 -2.93
C ASP A 73 -13.45 8.37 -3.07
N ALA A 74 -13.66 7.65 -4.18
CA ALA A 74 -14.88 6.87 -4.41
C ALA A 74 -15.03 5.73 -3.40
N LEU A 75 -13.95 5.04 -3.04
CA LEU A 75 -13.97 3.98 -2.03
C LEU A 75 -14.21 4.52 -0.62
N ALA A 76 -13.61 5.66 -0.27
CA ALA A 76 -13.86 6.32 1.00
C ALA A 76 -15.33 6.77 1.12
N ARG A 77 -15.90 7.32 0.04
CA ARG A 77 -17.31 7.67 -0.02
C ARG A 77 -18.23 6.46 0.05
N LEU A 78 -17.88 5.37 -0.65
CA LEU A 78 -18.62 4.10 -0.55
C LEU A 78 -18.67 3.62 0.90
N GLU A 79 -17.55 3.63 1.62
CA GLU A 79 -17.50 3.25 3.03
C GLU A 79 -18.38 4.13 3.90
N ALA A 80 -18.40 5.43 3.65
CA ALA A 80 -19.16 6.40 4.44
C ALA A 80 -20.67 6.35 4.18
N GLU A 81 -21.10 6.07 2.96
CA GLU A 81 -22.51 6.15 2.53
C GLU A 81 -23.21 4.78 2.50
N TYR A 82 -22.48 3.69 2.44
CA TYR A 82 -23.07 2.36 2.37
C TYR A 82 -23.71 1.97 3.70
N PRO A 83 -24.98 1.50 3.72
CA PRO A 83 -25.69 1.18 4.96
C PRO A 83 -25.17 -0.06 5.70
N GLY A 84 -24.36 -0.89 5.02
CA GLY A 84 -23.70 -2.07 5.58
C GLY A 84 -22.25 -1.81 5.95
N ARG A 85 -21.44 -2.85 5.96
CA ARG A 85 -20.01 -2.78 6.22
C ARG A 85 -19.22 -2.81 4.91
N VAL A 86 -18.26 -1.90 4.78
CA VAL A 86 -17.25 -1.94 3.71
C VAL A 86 -15.89 -2.18 4.34
N LEU A 87 -15.15 -3.16 3.84
CA LEU A 87 -13.78 -3.46 4.24
C LEU A 87 -12.89 -3.38 2.99
N ILE A 88 -11.84 -2.58 3.06
CA ILE A 88 -10.81 -2.54 2.03
C ILE A 88 -9.65 -3.42 2.46
N VAL A 89 -9.29 -4.38 1.63
CA VAL A 89 -8.06 -5.19 1.78
C VAL A 89 -7.12 -4.77 0.67
N THR A 90 -6.02 -4.13 1.03
CA THR A 90 -5.07 -3.62 0.03
C THR A 90 -3.75 -4.37 0.03
N GLN A 91 -3.24 -4.66 -1.16
CA GLN A 91 -1.86 -5.10 -1.38
C GLN A 91 -0.87 -3.92 -1.36
N ASN A 92 -1.39 -2.69 -1.44
CA ASN A 92 -0.58 -1.48 -1.46
C ASN A 92 -0.04 -1.17 -0.06
N ILE A 93 1.16 -0.63 -0.03
CA ILE A 93 1.81 -0.18 1.19
C ILE A 93 1.75 1.34 1.36
N ASP A 94 1.23 2.06 0.35
CA ASP A 94 1.04 3.52 0.39
C ASP A 94 -0.15 3.91 1.30
N PRO A 95 -0.19 5.14 1.82
CA PRO A 95 -1.25 5.61 2.72
C PRO A 95 -2.43 6.26 1.99
N LEU A 96 -2.61 6.05 0.68
CA LEU A 96 -3.56 6.82 -0.12
C LEU A 96 -5.03 6.55 0.24
N HIS A 97 -5.36 5.33 0.67
CA HIS A 97 -6.70 5.02 1.16
C HIS A 97 -7.06 5.81 2.43
N GLU A 98 -6.15 5.84 3.40
CA GLU A 98 -6.32 6.61 4.65
C GLU A 98 -6.37 8.10 4.37
N MET A 99 -5.52 8.60 3.49
CA MET A 99 -5.52 10.01 3.09
C MET A 99 -6.83 10.42 2.40
N ALA A 100 -7.48 9.52 1.70
CA ALA A 100 -8.81 9.73 1.12
C ALA A 100 -9.95 9.66 2.15
N GLY A 101 -9.69 9.13 3.35
CA GLY A 101 -10.64 9.05 4.44
C GLY A 101 -11.20 7.64 4.72
N SER A 102 -10.71 6.59 4.05
CA SER A 102 -11.07 5.20 4.37
C SER A 102 -10.55 4.84 5.77
N LYS A 103 -11.39 4.16 6.56
CA LYS A 103 -11.12 3.82 7.97
C LYS A 103 -11.04 2.32 8.20
N ASN A 104 -11.84 1.55 7.47
CA ASN A 104 -11.91 0.10 7.62
C ASN A 104 -11.01 -0.57 6.58
N LEU A 105 -9.73 -0.69 6.89
CA LEU A 105 -8.66 -1.01 5.97
C LEU A 105 -7.69 -2.04 6.54
N ILE A 106 -7.27 -2.99 5.71
CA ILE A 106 -6.20 -3.96 6.02
C ILE A 106 -5.11 -3.85 4.97
N HIS A 107 -3.90 -3.51 5.41
CA HIS A 107 -2.69 -3.59 4.60
C HIS A 107 -2.08 -4.99 4.70
N MET A 108 -2.36 -5.84 3.72
CA MET A 108 -1.90 -7.23 3.75
C MET A 108 -0.39 -7.40 3.50
N HIS A 109 0.28 -6.40 2.96
CA HIS A 109 1.73 -6.39 2.72
C HIS A 109 2.48 -5.35 3.59
N GLY A 110 1.84 -4.84 4.64
CA GLY A 110 2.41 -3.81 5.52
C GLY A 110 2.21 -2.38 5.01
N GLU A 111 2.83 -1.43 5.68
CA GLU A 111 2.64 0.02 5.47
C GLU A 111 4.00 0.71 5.33
N ILE A 112 4.16 1.51 4.29
CA ILE A 112 5.45 2.19 3.96
C ILE A 112 5.89 3.18 5.04
N LEU A 113 4.95 3.74 5.78
CA LEU A 113 5.21 4.73 6.83
C LEU A 113 5.47 4.11 8.21
N LYS A 114 5.36 2.78 8.33
CA LYS A 114 5.60 2.07 9.58
C LYS A 114 6.85 1.19 9.49
N ALA A 115 7.59 1.14 10.58
CA ALA A 115 8.71 0.24 10.75
C ALA A 115 8.37 -0.85 11.78
N LEU A 116 8.84 -2.06 11.52
CA LEU A 116 8.73 -3.19 12.43
C LEU A 116 10.09 -3.41 13.10
N CYS A 117 10.12 -3.36 14.42
CA CYS A 117 11.34 -3.69 15.15
C CYS A 117 11.66 -5.18 15.01
N SER A 118 12.84 -5.50 14.48
CA SER A 118 13.28 -6.89 14.29
C SER A 118 13.53 -7.66 15.61
N ALA A 119 13.72 -6.95 16.71
CA ALA A 119 14.00 -7.56 18.02
C ALA A 119 12.71 -7.88 18.80
N CYS A 120 11.74 -6.94 18.85
CA CYS A 120 10.56 -7.09 19.69
C CYS A 120 9.23 -7.15 18.92
N GLY A 121 9.24 -6.98 17.60
CA GLY A 121 8.03 -6.94 16.78
C GLY A 121 7.17 -5.68 16.97
N GLY A 122 7.63 -4.70 17.74
CA GLY A 122 6.94 -3.41 17.91
C GLY A 122 6.85 -2.64 16.61
N ARG A 123 5.72 -1.97 16.37
CA ARG A 123 5.50 -1.10 15.20
C ARG A 123 5.73 0.36 15.60
N HIS A 124 6.43 1.07 14.75
CA HIS A 124 6.79 2.49 14.95
C HIS A 124 6.45 3.30 13.72
#